data_e388dd12581d3d853323872cf1a0e6f6
#
_entry.id   e388dd12581d3d853323872cf1a0e6f6
#
_cell.length_a   1.000
_cell.length_b   1.000
_cell.length_c   1.000
_cell.angle_alpha   90.00
_cell.angle_beta   90.00
_cell.angle_gamma   90.00
#
_symmetry.space_group_name_H-M   'P 1'
#
loop_
_entity.id
_entity.type
_entity.pdbx_description
1 polymer ?
#
loop_
_entity_poly.entity_id
_entity_poly.type
_entity_poly.pdbx_seq_one_letter_code
_entity_poly.pdbx_strand_id
1 'polypeptide(L)'
;MTDGLVSIIMPSWNTGRYIAETIQSVINQTYGNWELLIVDDCSTDNTDLVVASFKDSRIKLFHNKKNSGAALTRNYALRKAQGEWIAFLDSDDIWMPQKLEHQIDFMKKNGYSLSFTEYDKIDEESNPLNIYVSGPEKVNRHRMYNYDYIGQLTMMYSAKEFGLIQIKDIKKNNDYAIRLQLFKKPGTCAYLLKEKLARYRVRKVSISHDKFRKKFKSHYDLFHLCDEKPAVIAMWYACVNMIFGLIKKIRYETKT
;
A
#
# COMPACT_ATOMS: atom_id res chain seq x y z
N MET A 1 -20.95 2.38 4.05
CA MET A 1 -19.84 1.56 4.57
C MET A 1 -20.41 0.45 5.43
N THR A 2 -20.05 -0.79 5.15
CA THR A 2 -20.47 -1.97 5.92
C THR A 2 -19.62 -2.08 7.17
N ASP A 3 -20.25 -2.17 8.33
CA ASP A 3 -19.58 -2.18 9.62
C ASP A 3 -18.68 -3.42 9.79
N GLY A 4 -17.47 -3.23 10.27
CA GLY A 4 -16.45 -4.26 10.43
C GLY A 4 -15.88 -4.82 9.11
N LEU A 5 -16.46 -4.57 7.95
CA LEU A 5 -15.95 -5.08 6.68
C LEU A 5 -14.62 -4.42 6.30
N VAL A 6 -13.65 -5.22 5.87
CA VAL A 6 -12.40 -4.74 5.28
C VAL A 6 -12.45 -4.85 3.77
N SER A 7 -12.34 -3.75 3.04
CA SER A 7 -12.10 -3.77 1.60
C SER A 7 -10.59 -3.78 1.32
N ILE A 8 -10.13 -4.86 0.72
CA ILE A 8 -8.72 -5.06 0.35
C ILE A 8 -8.56 -4.63 -1.10
N ILE A 9 -7.73 -3.62 -1.34
CA ILE A 9 -7.50 -2.99 -2.64
C ILE A 9 -6.27 -3.62 -3.29
N MET A 10 -6.47 -4.33 -4.40
CA MET A 10 -5.41 -5.06 -5.10
C MET A 10 -5.36 -4.67 -6.58
N PRO A 11 -4.45 -3.77 -6.98
CA PRO A 11 -4.14 -3.58 -8.40
C PRO A 11 -3.33 -4.76 -8.91
N SER A 12 -3.56 -5.18 -10.14
CA SER A 12 -2.84 -6.29 -10.77
C SER A 12 -2.44 -5.94 -12.20
N TRP A 13 -1.22 -6.30 -12.59
CA TRP A 13 -0.74 -6.25 -13.97
C TRP A 13 0.43 -7.21 -14.17
N ASN A 14 0.20 -8.24 -15.01
CA ASN A 14 1.19 -9.28 -15.31
C ASN A 14 1.82 -9.89 -14.03
N THR A 15 0.95 -10.39 -13.14
CA THR A 15 1.35 -11.01 -11.86
C THR A 15 0.91 -12.47 -11.74
N GLY A 16 0.59 -13.13 -12.84
CA GLY A 16 0.14 -14.53 -12.85
C GLY A 16 1.06 -15.50 -12.10
N ARG A 17 2.35 -15.20 -12.03
CA ARG A 17 3.33 -15.97 -11.25
C ARG A 17 3.12 -15.88 -9.74
N TYR A 18 2.63 -14.75 -9.22
CA TYR A 18 2.63 -14.44 -7.79
C TYR A 18 1.23 -14.36 -7.20
N ILE A 19 0.24 -13.93 -7.98
CA ILE A 19 -1.08 -13.55 -7.50
C ILE A 19 -1.82 -14.69 -6.78
N ALA A 20 -1.56 -15.95 -7.13
CA ALA A 20 -2.15 -17.11 -6.44
C ALA A 20 -1.73 -17.15 -4.96
N GLU A 21 -0.46 -16.97 -4.67
CA GLU A 21 0.07 -16.95 -3.30
C GLU A 21 -0.47 -15.74 -2.53
N THR A 22 -0.55 -14.59 -3.18
CA THR A 22 -1.15 -13.38 -2.61
C THR A 22 -2.61 -13.58 -2.24
N ILE A 23 -3.46 -14.11 -3.15
CA ILE A 23 -4.88 -14.40 -2.88
C ILE A 23 -5.01 -15.42 -1.75
N GLN A 24 -4.20 -16.50 -1.76
CA GLN A 24 -4.23 -17.50 -0.71
C GLN A 24 -3.90 -16.90 0.66
N SER A 25 -3.01 -15.92 0.73
CA SER A 25 -2.68 -15.21 1.98
C SER A 25 -3.86 -14.40 2.54
N VAL A 26 -4.75 -13.92 1.66
CA VAL A 26 -6.00 -13.25 2.06
C VAL A 26 -7.06 -14.26 2.51
N ILE A 27 -7.21 -15.36 1.80
CA ILE A 27 -8.15 -16.44 2.18
C ILE A 27 -7.80 -17.00 3.57
N ASN A 28 -6.53 -17.10 3.88
CA ASN A 28 -6.00 -17.63 5.15
C ASN A 28 -6.08 -16.62 6.31
N GLN A 29 -6.66 -15.43 6.14
CA GLN A 29 -6.81 -14.47 7.23
C GLN A 29 -7.75 -15.01 8.31
N THR A 30 -7.35 -14.89 9.59
CA THR A 30 -8.16 -15.25 10.76
C THR A 30 -9.40 -14.37 10.90
N TYR A 31 -9.32 -13.11 10.47
CA TYR A 31 -10.46 -12.21 10.35
C TYR A 31 -11.23 -12.47 9.05
N GLY A 32 -12.44 -13.01 9.14
CA GLY A 32 -13.21 -13.48 7.99
C GLY A 32 -14.06 -12.43 7.26
N ASN A 33 -14.31 -11.24 7.86
CA ASN A 33 -15.19 -10.22 7.28
C ASN A 33 -14.43 -9.24 6.37
N TRP A 34 -14.10 -9.73 5.17
CA TRP A 34 -13.38 -8.95 4.15
C TRP A 34 -13.97 -9.17 2.75
N GLU A 35 -13.70 -8.23 1.86
CA GLU A 35 -13.82 -8.37 0.41
C GLU A 35 -12.47 -8.05 -0.24
N LEU A 36 -12.09 -8.81 -1.25
CA LEU A 36 -10.88 -8.60 -2.05
C LEU A 36 -11.26 -8.03 -3.42
N LEU A 37 -10.87 -6.80 -3.68
CA LEU A 37 -11.17 -6.07 -4.91
C LEU A 37 -9.95 -6.03 -5.79
N ILE A 38 -9.87 -7.00 -6.70
CA ILE A 38 -8.79 -7.11 -7.70
C ILE A 38 -9.20 -6.31 -8.93
N VAL A 39 -8.34 -5.40 -9.36
CA VAL A 39 -8.51 -4.71 -10.65
C VAL A 39 -7.33 -5.03 -11.53
N ASP A 40 -7.61 -5.76 -12.62
CA ASP A 40 -6.61 -6.06 -13.64
C ASP A 40 -6.42 -4.89 -14.60
N ASP A 41 -5.18 -4.48 -14.79
CA ASP A 41 -4.79 -3.35 -15.63
C ASP A 41 -4.34 -3.81 -17.04
N CYS A 42 -5.15 -4.66 -17.68
CA CYS A 42 -4.89 -5.25 -18.99
C CYS A 42 -3.66 -6.17 -19.00
N SER A 43 -3.64 -7.17 -18.12
CA SER A 43 -2.62 -8.22 -18.14
C SER A 43 -2.64 -8.99 -19.45
N THR A 44 -1.46 -9.41 -19.90
CA THR A 44 -1.26 -10.22 -21.11
C THR A 44 -0.75 -11.63 -20.79
N ASP A 45 -0.49 -11.91 -19.52
CA ASP A 45 -0.11 -13.23 -19.01
C ASP A 45 -1.36 -13.99 -18.50
N ASN A 46 -1.15 -15.07 -17.74
CA ASN A 46 -2.22 -15.89 -17.20
C ASN A 46 -2.87 -15.34 -15.90
N THR A 47 -2.68 -14.07 -15.55
CA THR A 47 -3.22 -13.46 -14.31
C THR A 47 -4.73 -13.73 -14.16
N ASP A 48 -5.53 -13.44 -15.18
CA ASP A 48 -6.99 -13.63 -15.15
C ASP A 48 -7.40 -15.08 -14.92
N LEU A 49 -6.74 -16.03 -15.58
CA LEU A 49 -7.00 -17.46 -15.42
C LEU A 49 -6.70 -17.92 -13.99
N VAL A 50 -5.64 -17.43 -13.41
CA VAL A 50 -5.26 -17.72 -12.02
C VAL A 50 -6.31 -17.18 -11.05
N VAL A 51 -6.72 -15.92 -11.19
CA VAL A 51 -7.75 -15.33 -10.32
C VAL A 51 -9.09 -16.07 -10.46
N ALA A 52 -9.50 -16.41 -11.69
CA ALA A 52 -10.76 -17.14 -11.96
C ALA A 52 -10.80 -18.56 -11.39
N SER A 53 -9.65 -19.14 -11.03
CA SER A 53 -9.59 -20.46 -10.40
C SER A 53 -10.06 -20.44 -8.94
N PHE A 54 -10.03 -19.30 -8.25
CA PHE A 54 -10.51 -19.15 -6.88
C PHE A 54 -12.04 -19.01 -6.86
N LYS A 55 -12.73 -19.82 -6.04
CA LYS A 55 -14.21 -19.89 -5.97
C LYS A 55 -14.77 -19.25 -4.68
N ASP A 56 -14.08 -18.26 -4.13
CA ASP A 56 -14.54 -17.51 -2.95
C ASP A 56 -15.35 -16.28 -3.40
N SER A 57 -16.60 -16.16 -2.96
CA SER A 57 -17.52 -15.07 -3.35
C SER A 57 -17.08 -13.69 -2.83
N ARG A 58 -16.16 -13.64 -1.87
CA ARG A 58 -15.57 -12.40 -1.35
C ARG A 58 -14.53 -11.81 -2.30
N ILE A 59 -14.04 -12.57 -3.27
CA ILE A 59 -13.07 -12.14 -4.29
C ILE A 59 -13.83 -11.60 -5.49
N LYS A 60 -13.54 -10.35 -5.87
CA LYS A 60 -14.17 -9.66 -7.00
C LYS A 60 -13.09 -9.19 -7.97
N LEU A 61 -13.15 -9.69 -9.20
CA LEU A 61 -12.23 -9.27 -10.28
C LEU A 61 -12.92 -8.25 -11.18
N PHE A 62 -12.22 -7.17 -11.45
CA PHE A 62 -12.60 -6.12 -12.39
C PHE A 62 -11.46 -5.88 -13.39
N HIS A 63 -11.79 -5.30 -14.54
CA HIS A 63 -10.82 -5.02 -15.59
C HIS A 63 -10.85 -3.55 -16.00
N ASN A 64 -9.69 -2.96 -16.21
CA ASN A 64 -9.57 -1.69 -16.89
C ASN A 64 -9.77 -1.90 -18.40
N LYS A 65 -10.36 -0.90 -19.08
CA LYS A 65 -10.53 -0.94 -20.56
C LYS A 65 -9.20 -0.76 -21.32
N LYS A 66 -8.20 -0.18 -20.67
CA LYS A 66 -6.83 0.03 -21.17
C LYS A 66 -5.88 0.06 -20.01
N ASN A 67 -4.60 -0.21 -20.24
CA ASN A 67 -3.58 -0.05 -19.19
C ASN A 67 -3.55 1.41 -18.73
N SER A 68 -3.90 1.62 -17.49
CA SER A 68 -4.11 2.93 -16.86
C SER A 68 -3.08 3.25 -15.77
N GLY A 69 -2.25 2.26 -15.41
CA GLY A 69 -1.25 2.37 -14.35
C GLY A 69 -1.83 2.20 -12.94
N ALA A 70 -0.95 1.90 -12.00
CA ALA A 70 -1.32 1.49 -10.64
C ALA A 70 -2.18 2.53 -9.88
N ALA A 71 -1.98 3.84 -10.14
CA ALA A 71 -2.76 4.91 -9.50
C ALA A 71 -4.25 4.81 -9.84
N LEU A 72 -4.58 4.80 -11.13
CA LEU A 72 -5.97 4.76 -11.59
C LEU A 72 -6.61 3.40 -11.35
N THR A 73 -5.83 2.32 -11.39
CA THR A 73 -6.26 0.97 -11.05
C THR A 73 -6.67 0.85 -9.59
N ARG A 74 -5.87 1.41 -8.65
CA ARG A 74 -6.26 1.52 -7.24
C ARG A 74 -7.48 2.40 -7.03
N ASN A 75 -7.58 3.52 -7.74
CA ASN A 75 -8.77 4.37 -7.68
C ASN A 75 -10.03 3.62 -8.12
N TYR A 76 -9.94 2.75 -9.13
CA TYR A 76 -11.08 1.94 -9.56
C TYR A 76 -11.50 0.97 -8.45
N ALA A 77 -10.57 0.23 -7.87
CA ALA A 77 -10.86 -0.66 -6.75
C ALA A 77 -11.47 0.10 -5.55
N LEU A 78 -10.90 1.24 -5.17
CA LEU A 78 -11.40 2.10 -4.09
C LEU A 78 -12.86 2.54 -4.33
N ARG A 79 -13.24 2.89 -5.56
CA ARG A 79 -14.66 3.23 -5.87
C ARG A 79 -15.63 2.06 -5.70
N LYS A 80 -15.14 0.82 -5.70
CA LYS A 80 -15.94 -0.38 -5.47
C LYS A 80 -15.99 -0.82 -4.01
N ALA A 81 -15.14 -0.25 -3.17
CA ALA A 81 -15.01 -0.60 -1.76
C ALA A 81 -16.27 -0.25 -0.97
N GLN A 82 -16.71 -1.20 -0.14
CA GLN A 82 -17.90 -1.08 0.72
C GLN A 82 -17.54 -1.12 2.21
N GLY A 83 -16.31 -1.48 2.54
CA GLY A 83 -15.86 -1.71 3.91
C GLY A 83 -15.68 -0.44 4.74
N GLU A 84 -15.86 -0.60 6.04
CA GLU A 84 -15.46 0.39 7.05
C GLU A 84 -13.95 0.63 7.05
N TRP A 85 -13.20 -0.44 6.81
CA TRP A 85 -11.75 -0.43 6.78
C TRP A 85 -11.23 -0.62 5.36
N ILE A 86 -10.26 0.17 4.97
CA ILE A 86 -9.56 0.04 3.68
C ILE A 86 -8.13 -0.41 3.94
N ALA A 87 -7.75 -1.52 3.33
CA ALA A 87 -6.39 -2.06 3.36
C ALA A 87 -5.86 -2.24 1.93
N PHE A 88 -4.55 -2.23 1.76
CA PHE A 88 -3.91 -2.36 0.45
C PHE A 88 -3.00 -3.57 0.42
N LEU A 89 -3.04 -4.30 -0.67
CA LEU A 89 -2.16 -5.43 -0.93
C LEU A 89 -1.82 -5.46 -2.42
N ASP A 90 -0.56 -5.31 -2.76
CA ASP A 90 -0.12 -5.47 -4.15
C ASP A 90 -0.11 -6.97 -4.51
N SER A 91 -0.39 -7.29 -5.77
CA SER A 91 -0.66 -8.65 -6.25
C SER A 91 0.55 -9.58 -6.29
N ASP A 92 1.69 -9.16 -5.74
CA ASP A 92 2.92 -9.93 -5.59
C ASP A 92 3.43 -9.99 -4.13
N ASP A 93 2.71 -9.38 -3.17
CA ASP A 93 3.03 -9.39 -1.76
C ASP A 93 2.21 -10.42 -0.97
N ILE A 94 2.58 -10.68 0.29
CA ILE A 94 1.95 -11.70 1.14
C ILE A 94 1.59 -11.10 2.50
N TRP A 95 0.41 -11.45 3.02
CA TRP A 95 0.02 -11.16 4.39
C TRP A 95 0.18 -12.37 5.31
N MET A 96 0.54 -12.11 6.58
CA MET A 96 0.50 -13.13 7.63
C MET A 96 -0.96 -13.38 8.04
N PRO A 97 -1.31 -14.61 8.50
CA PRO A 97 -2.71 -14.97 8.77
C PRO A 97 -3.44 -14.05 9.74
N GLN A 98 -2.77 -13.52 10.75
CA GLN A 98 -3.36 -12.67 11.80
C GLN A 98 -3.39 -11.17 11.46
N LYS A 99 -2.97 -10.77 10.25
CA LYS A 99 -2.75 -9.35 9.93
C LYS A 99 -4.00 -8.50 10.08
N LEU A 100 -5.12 -8.93 9.53
CA LEU A 100 -6.36 -8.15 9.62
C LEU A 100 -6.90 -8.09 11.05
N GLU A 101 -6.93 -9.22 11.75
CA GLU A 101 -7.42 -9.32 13.12
C GLU A 101 -6.63 -8.44 14.08
N HIS A 102 -5.30 -8.63 14.15
CA HIS A 102 -4.46 -7.88 15.07
C HIS A 102 -4.48 -6.37 14.77
N GLN A 103 -4.51 -5.99 13.49
CA GLN A 103 -4.51 -4.57 13.11
C GLN A 103 -5.85 -3.89 13.41
N ILE A 104 -6.99 -4.57 13.20
CA ILE A 104 -8.33 -4.06 13.57
C ILE A 104 -8.44 -3.91 15.08
N ASP A 105 -8.03 -4.92 15.84
CA ASP A 105 -8.05 -4.88 17.30
C ASP A 105 -7.19 -3.76 17.86
N PHE A 106 -5.98 -3.59 17.32
CA PHE A 106 -5.10 -2.47 17.64
C PHE A 106 -5.76 -1.12 17.40
N MET A 107 -6.41 -0.96 16.22
CA MET A 107 -7.07 0.29 15.86
C MET A 107 -8.29 0.56 16.75
N LYS A 108 -9.15 -0.43 16.96
CA LYS A 108 -10.36 -0.30 17.80
C LYS A 108 -10.02 -0.03 19.24
N LYS A 109 -9.09 -0.80 19.83
CA LYS A 109 -8.68 -0.67 21.24
C LYS A 109 -8.14 0.73 21.57
N ASN A 110 -7.44 1.36 20.63
CA ASN A 110 -6.78 2.65 20.85
C ASN A 110 -7.53 3.83 20.22
N GLY A 111 -8.65 3.62 19.53
CA GLY A 111 -9.37 4.67 18.82
C GLY A 111 -8.60 5.24 17.61
N TYR A 112 -7.78 4.43 16.95
CA TYR A 112 -6.96 4.87 15.83
C TYR A 112 -7.70 4.70 14.50
N SER A 113 -7.64 5.72 13.67
CA SER A 113 -8.29 5.70 12.33
C SER A 113 -7.32 5.37 11.20
N LEU A 114 -6.02 5.29 11.47
CA LEU A 114 -4.97 4.98 10.49
C LEU A 114 -3.82 4.27 11.20
N SER A 115 -3.44 3.10 10.71
CA SER A 115 -2.34 2.31 11.25
C SER A 115 -1.53 1.64 10.14
N PHE A 116 -0.35 1.14 10.50
CA PHE A 116 0.51 0.33 9.66
C PHE A 116 1.28 -0.67 10.52
N THR A 117 1.86 -1.70 9.88
CA THR A 117 2.59 -2.76 10.56
C THR A 117 4.03 -2.81 10.09
N GLU A 118 4.84 -3.62 10.75
CA GLU A 118 6.16 -4.01 10.29
C GLU A 118 6.03 -5.10 9.21
N TYR A 119 7.12 -5.32 8.44
CA TYR A 119 7.16 -6.35 7.42
C TYR A 119 8.56 -6.88 7.17
N ASP A 120 8.64 -8.10 6.66
CA ASP A 120 9.86 -8.71 6.15
C ASP A 120 9.95 -8.60 4.63
N LYS A 121 11.16 -8.73 4.07
CA LYS A 121 11.35 -8.84 2.62
C LYS A 121 11.60 -10.28 2.20
N ILE A 122 11.04 -10.66 1.05
CA ILE A 122 11.24 -11.95 0.39
C ILE A 122 11.74 -11.74 -1.04
N ASP A 123 12.35 -12.77 -1.62
CA ASP A 123 12.74 -12.78 -3.03
C ASP A 123 11.57 -13.20 -3.95
N GLU A 124 11.85 -13.37 -5.25
CA GLU A 124 10.85 -13.78 -6.24
C GLU A 124 10.34 -15.22 -6.01
N GLU A 125 11.07 -16.06 -5.32
CA GLU A 125 10.75 -17.44 -4.95
C GLU A 125 10.14 -17.57 -3.54
N SER A 126 9.76 -16.45 -2.91
CA SER A 126 9.21 -16.37 -1.54
C SER A 126 10.21 -16.74 -0.42
N ASN A 127 11.51 -16.84 -0.72
CA ASN A 127 12.52 -17.09 0.31
C ASN A 127 12.80 -15.80 1.11
N PRO A 128 13.00 -15.89 2.44
CA PRO A 128 13.35 -14.74 3.27
C PRO A 128 14.68 -14.10 2.85
N LEU A 129 14.68 -12.78 2.68
CA LEU A 129 15.92 -12.02 2.46
C LEU A 129 16.61 -11.60 3.77
N ASN A 130 16.03 -12.00 4.91
CA ASN A 130 16.50 -11.59 6.23
C ASN A 130 16.62 -10.06 6.38
N ILE A 131 15.70 -9.35 5.75
CA ILE A 131 15.59 -7.90 5.86
C ILE A 131 14.24 -7.59 6.48
N TYR A 132 14.30 -6.93 7.62
CA TYR A 132 13.17 -6.47 8.39
C TYR A 132 13.00 -4.96 8.24
N VAL A 133 11.75 -4.51 8.08
CA VAL A 133 11.42 -3.10 7.93
C VAL A 133 10.40 -2.68 8.97
N SER A 134 10.77 -1.66 9.74
CA SER A 134 9.94 -1.01 10.75
C SER A 134 9.68 0.46 10.40
N GLY A 135 9.21 1.22 11.35
CA GLY A 135 8.97 2.66 11.23
C GLY A 135 8.85 3.37 12.58
N PRO A 136 8.61 4.69 12.57
CA PRO A 136 8.29 5.43 13.78
C PRO A 136 6.97 4.96 14.39
N GLU A 137 6.87 4.87 15.72
CA GLU A 137 5.63 4.48 16.43
C GLU A 137 4.44 5.36 16.06
N LYS A 138 4.68 6.64 15.78
CA LYS A 138 3.67 7.61 15.36
C LYS A 138 4.21 8.45 14.21
N VAL A 139 3.46 8.48 13.12
CA VAL A 139 3.70 9.35 11.96
C VAL A 139 2.62 10.41 11.95
N ASN A 140 3.00 11.66 12.12
CA ASN A 140 2.13 12.82 11.95
C ASN A 140 2.35 13.45 10.56
N ARG A 141 1.59 14.50 10.24
CA ARG A 141 1.70 15.20 8.95
C ARG A 141 3.14 15.65 8.65
N HIS A 142 3.85 16.25 9.62
CA HIS A 142 5.23 16.72 9.44
C HIS A 142 6.18 15.57 9.04
N ARG A 143 6.12 14.44 9.76
CA ARG A 143 6.92 13.26 9.44
C ARG A 143 6.57 12.68 8.08
N MET A 144 5.27 12.64 7.71
CA MET A 144 4.82 12.14 6.41
C MET A 144 5.36 13.00 5.27
N TYR A 145 5.43 14.33 5.41
CA TYR A 145 6.01 15.21 4.39
C TYR A 145 7.55 15.10 4.31
N ASN A 146 8.22 14.71 5.39
CA ASN A 146 9.66 14.47 5.35
C ASN A 146 10.01 13.19 4.61
N TYR A 147 9.25 12.12 4.83
CA TYR A 147 9.43 10.85 4.14
C TYR A 147 8.24 9.89 4.32
N ASP A 148 8.10 9.00 3.37
CA ASP A 148 7.12 7.91 3.43
C ASP A 148 7.64 6.74 4.26
N TYR A 149 7.21 6.68 5.52
CA TYR A 149 7.58 5.61 6.46
C TYR A 149 6.66 4.38 6.37
N ILE A 150 5.50 4.50 5.73
CA ILE A 150 4.43 3.51 5.74
C ILE A 150 4.53 2.63 4.50
N GLY A 151 4.74 1.33 4.66
CA GLY A 151 4.65 0.37 3.56
C GLY A 151 3.21 0.21 3.06
N GLN A 152 2.98 0.21 1.75
CA GLN A 152 1.63 0.12 1.18
C GLN A 152 0.89 -1.13 1.66
N LEU A 153 1.53 -2.29 1.59
CA LEU A 153 0.98 -3.58 2.02
C LEU A 153 0.64 -3.66 3.51
N THR A 154 1.14 -2.68 4.32
CA THR A 154 0.96 -2.69 5.77
C THR A 154 -0.14 -1.75 6.24
N MET A 155 -0.54 -0.79 5.39
CA MET A 155 -1.46 0.28 5.77
C MET A 155 -2.91 -0.18 5.84
N MET A 156 -3.62 0.31 6.87
CA MET A 156 -5.08 0.23 6.99
C MET A 156 -5.63 1.54 7.51
N TYR A 157 -6.77 2.00 6.96
CA TYR A 157 -7.43 3.21 7.43
C TYR A 157 -8.96 3.06 7.51
N SER A 158 -9.62 3.88 8.33
CA SER A 158 -11.07 3.94 8.46
C SER A 158 -11.68 4.78 7.33
N ALA A 159 -12.51 4.15 6.49
CA ALA A 159 -13.26 4.87 5.47
C ALA A 159 -14.40 5.73 6.05
N LYS A 160 -14.85 5.45 7.27
CA LYS A 160 -15.79 6.34 7.99
C LYS A 160 -15.14 7.68 8.29
N GLU A 161 -13.83 7.69 8.59
CA GLU A 161 -13.08 8.88 8.97
C GLU A 161 -12.55 9.67 7.77
N PHE A 162 -12.09 8.98 6.73
CA PHE A 162 -11.37 9.58 5.59
C PHE A 162 -12.11 9.50 4.26
N GLY A 163 -13.19 8.73 4.17
CA GLY A 163 -13.83 8.43 2.89
C GLY A 163 -13.01 7.48 2.02
N LEU A 164 -13.42 7.36 0.77
CA LEU A 164 -12.71 6.58 -0.25
C LEU A 164 -11.72 7.50 -0.99
N ILE A 165 -10.48 7.51 -0.55
CA ILE A 165 -9.44 8.40 -1.07
C ILE A 165 -9.19 8.11 -2.56
N GLN A 166 -9.18 9.16 -3.37
CA GLN A 166 -8.79 9.11 -4.78
C GLN A 166 -7.55 9.95 -5.00
N ILE A 167 -6.65 9.50 -5.86
CA ILE A 167 -5.42 10.21 -6.21
C ILE A 167 -5.39 10.60 -7.69
N LYS A 168 -4.62 11.63 -8.01
CA LYS A 168 -4.35 12.00 -9.40
C LYS A 168 -3.53 10.91 -10.09
N ASP A 169 -3.65 10.86 -11.41
CA ASP A 169 -2.81 9.98 -12.23
C ASP A 169 -1.35 10.38 -12.11
N ILE A 170 -0.57 9.54 -11.44
CA ILE A 170 0.86 9.69 -11.24
C ILE A 170 1.55 8.34 -11.44
N LYS A 171 2.59 8.33 -12.27
CA LYS A 171 3.27 7.08 -12.63
C LYS A 171 4.07 6.46 -11.50
N LYS A 172 4.60 7.27 -10.57
CA LYS A 172 5.43 6.84 -9.44
C LYS A 172 4.96 7.50 -8.16
N ASN A 173 5.29 6.90 -7.01
CA ASN A 173 4.87 7.38 -5.69
C ASN A 173 3.34 7.49 -5.53
N ASN A 174 2.57 6.68 -6.29
CA ASN A 174 1.10 6.70 -6.21
C ASN A 174 0.61 6.21 -4.84
N ASP A 175 1.31 5.31 -4.21
CA ASP A 175 1.11 4.85 -2.84
C ASP A 175 1.37 5.98 -1.83
N TYR A 176 2.44 6.74 -2.00
CA TYR A 176 2.73 7.93 -1.19
C TYR A 176 1.67 9.02 -1.39
N ALA A 177 1.16 9.19 -2.62
CA ALA A 177 0.09 10.13 -2.91
C ALA A 177 -1.20 9.82 -2.11
N ILE A 178 -1.58 8.53 -1.97
CA ILE A 178 -2.72 8.12 -1.13
C ILE A 178 -2.50 8.59 0.31
N ARG A 179 -1.32 8.35 0.88
CA ARG A 179 -0.99 8.76 2.25
C ARG A 179 -1.02 10.27 2.41
N LEU A 180 -0.44 11.03 1.49
CA LEU A 180 -0.50 12.50 1.55
C LEU A 180 -1.94 13.02 1.56
N GLN A 181 -2.88 12.39 0.82
CA GLN A 181 -4.29 12.76 0.86
C GLN A 181 -4.90 12.50 2.24
N LEU A 182 -4.62 11.36 2.89
CA LEU A 182 -5.07 11.08 4.26
C LEU A 182 -4.56 12.14 5.24
N PHE A 183 -3.30 12.55 5.10
CA PHE A 183 -2.68 13.55 5.98
C PHE A 183 -3.04 15.01 5.64
N LYS A 184 -3.89 15.27 4.63
CA LYS A 184 -4.51 16.60 4.43
C LYS A 184 -5.50 16.92 5.54
N LYS A 185 -6.16 15.91 6.12
CA LYS A 185 -7.06 16.11 7.26
C LYS A 185 -6.23 16.52 8.49
N PRO A 186 -6.54 17.67 9.13
CA PRO A 186 -5.85 18.13 10.32
C PRO A 186 -5.90 17.11 11.47
N GLY A 187 -4.83 16.97 12.21
CA GLY A 187 -4.75 16.05 13.34
C GLY A 187 -4.48 14.58 12.97
N THR A 188 -4.48 14.22 11.67
CA THR A 188 -4.19 12.85 11.23
C THR A 188 -2.85 12.37 11.72
N CYS A 189 -2.87 11.17 12.34
CA CYS A 189 -1.69 10.42 12.72
C CYS A 189 -1.86 8.96 12.31
N ALA A 190 -0.78 8.33 11.84
CA ALA A 190 -0.70 6.90 11.65
C ALA A 190 0.11 6.27 12.78
N TYR A 191 -0.32 5.10 13.24
CA TYR A 191 0.28 4.41 14.38
C TYR A 191 0.83 3.05 13.96
N LEU A 192 2.04 2.75 14.40
CA LEU A 192 2.72 1.49 14.14
C LEU A 192 2.24 0.40 15.10
N LEU A 193 1.72 -0.69 14.56
CA LEU A 193 1.62 -1.96 15.24
C LEU A 193 2.96 -2.69 15.04
N LYS A 194 3.72 -2.88 16.13
CA LYS A 194 5.07 -3.50 16.11
C LYS A 194 4.99 -5.01 15.96
N GLU A 195 4.39 -5.45 14.87
CA GLU A 195 4.28 -6.85 14.48
C GLU A 195 4.57 -7.01 12.99
N LYS A 196 5.28 -8.08 12.63
CA LYS A 196 5.62 -8.44 11.26
C LYS A 196 4.45 -9.18 10.62
N LEU A 197 3.52 -8.43 10.03
CA LEU A 197 2.26 -8.97 9.53
C LEU A 197 2.17 -8.99 8.00
N ALA A 198 3.27 -8.68 7.31
CA ALA A 198 3.33 -8.72 5.85
C ALA A 198 4.74 -9.08 5.35
N ARG A 199 4.82 -9.55 4.11
CA ARG A 199 6.06 -9.84 3.38
C ARG A 199 6.05 -9.12 2.05
N TYR A 200 7.03 -8.23 1.87
CA TYR A 200 7.23 -7.47 0.63
C TYR A 200 8.13 -8.24 -0.33
N ARG A 201 7.67 -8.49 -1.54
CA ARG A 201 8.45 -9.18 -2.57
C ARG A 201 9.37 -8.25 -3.33
N VAL A 202 10.67 -8.52 -3.27
CA VAL A 202 11.68 -7.79 -4.02
C VAL A 202 11.86 -8.46 -5.39
N ARG A 203 11.45 -7.77 -6.46
CA ARG A 203 11.58 -8.26 -7.83
C ARG A 203 12.82 -7.67 -8.50
N LYS A 204 13.49 -8.45 -9.32
CA LYS A 204 14.67 -8.02 -10.12
C LYS A 204 14.30 -6.87 -11.07
N VAL A 205 13.11 -6.94 -11.68
CA VAL A 205 12.55 -5.87 -12.50
C VAL A 205 11.52 -5.11 -11.65
N SER A 206 11.97 -4.13 -10.89
CA SER A 206 11.11 -3.28 -10.07
C SER A 206 11.15 -1.83 -10.55
N ILE A 207 9.99 -1.17 -10.50
CA ILE A 207 9.84 0.26 -10.82
C ILE A 207 10.66 1.15 -9.87
N SER A 208 11.08 0.62 -8.72
CA SER A 208 11.79 1.34 -7.66
C SER A 208 13.31 1.52 -7.88
N HIS A 209 13.93 0.84 -8.86
CA HIS A 209 15.36 0.96 -9.17
C HIS A 209 15.67 2.13 -10.12
N ASP A 210 15.48 3.36 -9.66
CA ASP A 210 15.74 4.55 -10.47
C ASP A 210 17.06 5.26 -10.15
N LYS A 211 17.66 5.87 -11.21
CA LYS A 211 18.78 6.81 -11.07
C LYS A 211 18.34 8.04 -10.28
N PHE A 212 19.26 8.67 -9.54
CA PHE A 212 19.00 9.83 -8.67
C PHE A 212 18.08 10.90 -9.28
N ARG A 213 18.37 11.33 -10.53
CA ARG A 213 17.56 12.35 -11.21
C ARG A 213 16.09 11.95 -11.40
N LYS A 214 15.84 10.68 -11.74
CA LYS A 214 14.47 10.17 -11.90
C LYS A 214 13.75 10.08 -10.57
N LYS A 215 14.45 9.69 -9.52
CA LYS A 215 13.91 9.62 -8.17
C LYS A 215 13.55 11.02 -7.65
N PHE A 216 14.45 12.01 -7.79
CA PHE A 216 14.17 13.39 -7.44
C PHE A 216 12.95 13.93 -8.19
N LYS A 217 12.92 13.77 -9.53
CA LYS A 217 11.77 14.19 -10.35
C LYS A 217 10.47 13.56 -9.88
N SER A 218 10.45 12.27 -9.54
CA SER A 218 9.24 11.60 -9.07
C SER A 218 8.72 12.13 -7.73
N HIS A 219 9.60 12.54 -6.81
CA HIS A 219 9.20 13.23 -5.57
C HIS A 219 8.73 14.67 -5.87
N TYR A 220 9.39 15.38 -6.76
CA TYR A 220 8.93 16.71 -7.18
C TYR A 220 7.52 16.64 -7.78
N ASP A 221 7.30 15.72 -8.75
CA ASP A 221 6.00 15.52 -9.40
C ASP A 221 4.90 15.16 -8.36
N LEU A 222 5.23 14.33 -7.36
CA LEU A 222 4.32 14.00 -6.26
C LEU A 222 3.83 15.24 -5.52
N PHE A 223 4.75 16.08 -5.05
CA PHE A 223 4.38 17.27 -4.27
C PHE A 223 3.79 18.38 -5.13
N HIS A 224 4.27 18.56 -6.35
CA HIS A 224 3.79 19.61 -7.24
C HIS A 224 2.46 19.26 -7.90
N LEU A 225 2.35 18.07 -8.49
CA LEU A 225 1.17 17.67 -9.26
C LEU A 225 0.07 17.06 -8.41
N CYS A 226 0.40 16.20 -7.43
CA CYS A 226 -0.60 15.50 -6.62
C CYS A 226 -0.97 16.26 -5.33
N ASP A 227 -0.01 16.86 -4.65
CA ASP A 227 -0.25 17.62 -3.42
C ASP A 227 -0.40 19.13 -3.67
N GLU A 228 -0.30 19.56 -4.94
CA GLU A 228 -0.57 20.93 -5.41
C GLU A 228 0.31 22.00 -4.72
N LYS A 229 1.53 21.63 -4.34
CA LYS A 229 2.48 22.59 -3.75
C LYS A 229 3.09 23.50 -4.82
N PRO A 230 3.33 24.78 -4.50
CA PRO A 230 4.16 25.67 -5.34
C PRO A 230 5.51 25.01 -5.66
N ALA A 231 6.04 25.29 -6.87
CA ALA A 231 7.25 24.62 -7.37
C ALA A 231 8.43 24.65 -6.38
N VAL A 232 8.67 25.80 -5.72
CA VAL A 232 9.75 25.96 -4.73
C VAL A 232 9.54 25.05 -3.52
N ILE A 233 8.32 24.96 -3.01
CA ILE A 233 7.98 24.09 -1.87
C ILE A 233 8.06 22.61 -2.27
N ALA A 234 7.59 22.26 -3.47
CA ALA A 234 7.69 20.89 -3.99
C ALA A 234 9.16 20.45 -4.14
N MET A 235 10.03 21.35 -4.63
CA MET A 235 11.48 21.13 -4.73
C MET A 235 12.11 20.90 -3.35
N TRP A 236 11.75 21.72 -2.36
CA TRP A 236 12.19 21.56 -0.97
C TRP A 236 11.82 20.18 -0.41
N TYR A 237 10.55 19.77 -0.53
CA TYR A 237 10.13 18.45 -0.06
C TYR A 237 10.78 17.31 -0.83
N ALA A 238 11.05 17.46 -2.13
CA ALA A 238 11.79 16.46 -2.90
C ALA A 238 13.22 16.28 -2.35
N CYS A 239 13.94 17.37 -2.04
CA CYS A 239 15.25 17.31 -1.39
C CYS A 239 15.18 16.64 -0.01
N VAL A 240 14.23 17.06 0.83
CA VAL A 240 14.02 16.50 2.17
C VAL A 240 13.76 14.99 2.09
N ASN A 241 12.89 14.54 1.18
CA ASN A 241 12.59 13.12 0.98
C ASN A 241 13.81 12.30 0.56
N MET A 242 14.71 12.86 -0.25
CA MET A 242 15.94 12.17 -0.64
C MET A 242 16.87 11.93 0.57
N ILE A 243 16.97 12.92 1.47
CA ILE A 243 17.79 12.84 2.70
C ILE A 243 17.16 11.84 3.68
N PHE A 244 15.87 12.00 3.98
CA PHE A 244 15.18 11.11 4.93
C PHE A 244 15.03 9.69 4.43
N GLY A 245 15.05 9.46 3.11
CA GLY A 245 15.10 8.13 2.52
C GLY A 245 16.37 7.35 2.89
N LEU A 246 17.52 8.03 3.01
CA LEU A 246 18.75 7.43 3.51
C LEU A 246 18.65 7.13 5.01
N ILE A 247 18.11 8.07 5.79
CA ILE A 247 17.90 7.89 7.23
C ILE A 247 16.97 6.71 7.52
N LYS A 248 15.85 6.57 6.76
CA LYS A 248 14.94 5.44 6.89
C LYS A 248 15.67 4.11 6.70
N LYS A 249 16.47 4.00 5.65
CA LYS A 249 17.19 2.78 5.33
C LYS A 249 18.15 2.38 6.45
N ILE A 250 18.85 3.35 7.06
CA ILE A 250 19.79 3.09 8.15
C ILE A 250 19.06 2.75 9.47
N ARG A 251 17.95 3.44 9.77
CA ARG A 251 17.30 3.37 11.09
C ARG A 251 16.23 2.31 11.20
N TYR A 252 15.52 2.01 10.12
CA TYR A 252 14.32 1.17 10.14
C TYR A 252 14.39 -0.04 9.21
N GLU A 253 15.51 -0.27 8.54
CA GLU A 253 15.75 -1.44 7.72
C GLU A 253 16.93 -2.21 8.30
N THR A 254 16.66 -3.33 8.96
CA THR A 254 17.66 -4.13 9.67
C THR A 254 17.85 -5.46 8.95
N LYS A 255 19.08 -5.90 8.77
CA LYS A 255 19.41 -7.27 8.40
C LYS A 255 19.46 -8.12 9.67
N THR A 256 18.67 -9.17 9.72
CA THR A 256 18.65 -10.18 10.80
C THR A 256 19.48 -11.37 10.40
#